data_efb4754a80524ed97cbc23125294d322
#
_entry.id   efb4754a80524ed97cbc23125294d322
#
_cell.length_a   1.000
_cell.length_b   1.000
_cell.length_c   1.000
_cell.angle_alpha   90.00
_cell.angle_beta   90.00
_cell.angle_gamma   90.00
#
_symmetry.space_group_name_H-M   'P 1'
#
loop_
_entity.id
_entity.type
_entity.pdbx_description
1 polymer ?
#
loop_
_entity_poly.entity_id
_entity_poly.type
_entity_poly.pdbx_seq_one_letter_code
_entity_poly.pdbx_strand_id
1 'polypeptide(L)'
;MKNTLIIVPTYNEIENIESLIEMIFENDLPLDVLVVDDQSPDGTANRVIQIMKTFPKRLFLESRADKKGLGTAYIYGFKWALRRDYEYIFEMDADLSHNPKELIPMLSLLQNDTDLVIGSRYIKGVNVVNWPLSRVLLSYFASVYVRLITGMPIKDSTAGFVGYRRNVLESIDLDQVKFVGYAFQIELKYKSWLKKFKLVEHPIIFTNRAKGKSKMNGSIIWEALFGVLFLRIYKRRFR
;
A
#
# COMPACT_ATOMS: atom_id res chain seq x y z
N MET A 1 -18.93 -1.92 15.00
CA MET A 1 -19.02 -2.24 13.56
C MET A 1 -17.60 -2.37 13.04
N LYS A 2 -17.36 -3.31 12.12
CA LYS A 2 -16.05 -3.41 11.43
C LYS A 2 -16.00 -2.29 10.42
N ASN A 3 -15.08 -1.36 10.59
CA ASN A 3 -14.97 -0.18 9.74
C ASN A 3 -13.57 -0.06 9.08
N THR A 4 -12.75 -1.11 9.21
CA THR A 4 -11.38 -1.14 8.68
C THR A 4 -11.23 -2.26 7.66
N LEU A 5 -10.66 -1.96 6.51
CA LEU A 5 -10.32 -2.92 5.45
C LEU A 5 -8.82 -2.90 5.17
N ILE A 6 -8.22 -4.08 5.08
CA ILE A 6 -6.85 -4.27 4.60
C ILE A 6 -6.93 -4.83 3.17
N ILE A 7 -6.34 -4.14 2.21
CA ILE A 7 -6.25 -4.60 0.81
C ILE A 7 -4.88 -5.23 0.60
N VAL A 8 -4.87 -6.47 0.15
CA VAL A 8 -3.67 -7.28 -0.08
C VAL A 8 -3.66 -7.76 -1.54
N PRO A 9 -2.95 -7.08 -2.44
CA PRO A 9 -2.75 -7.54 -3.80
C PRO A 9 -1.86 -8.78 -3.85
N THR A 10 -2.23 -9.78 -4.66
CA THR A 10 -1.46 -11.01 -4.82
C THR A 10 -1.18 -11.34 -6.28
N TYR A 11 0.02 -11.86 -6.52
CA TYR A 11 0.43 -12.55 -7.74
C TYR A 11 1.58 -13.50 -7.41
N ASN A 12 1.34 -14.82 -7.40
CA ASN A 12 2.30 -15.86 -6.97
C ASN A 12 2.80 -15.64 -5.54
N GLU A 13 1.88 -15.69 -4.57
CA GLU A 13 2.17 -15.49 -3.14
C GLU A 13 1.69 -16.68 -2.26
N ILE A 14 1.57 -17.88 -2.87
CA ILE A 14 1.10 -19.11 -2.19
C ILE A 14 1.88 -19.42 -0.92
N GLU A 15 3.18 -19.10 -0.91
CA GLU A 15 4.09 -19.38 0.22
C GLU A 15 3.92 -18.42 1.40
N ASN A 16 3.28 -17.26 1.19
CA ASN A 16 3.19 -16.17 2.17
C ASN A 16 1.77 -15.86 2.63
N ILE A 17 0.78 -16.04 1.74
CA ILE A 17 -0.56 -15.48 1.91
C ILE A 17 -1.29 -16.00 3.15
N GLU A 18 -1.14 -17.28 3.47
CA GLU A 18 -1.78 -17.87 4.66
C GLU A 18 -1.23 -17.25 5.94
N SER A 19 0.10 -17.28 6.11
CA SER A 19 0.76 -16.71 7.29
C SER A 19 0.43 -15.23 7.46
N LEU A 20 0.38 -14.47 6.36
CA LEU A 20 0.00 -13.06 6.42
C LEU A 20 -1.42 -12.85 6.93
N ILE A 21 -2.40 -13.61 6.38
CA ILE A 21 -3.80 -13.50 6.79
C ILE A 21 -3.97 -13.85 8.26
N GLU A 22 -3.34 -14.93 8.73
CA GLU A 22 -3.35 -15.35 10.13
C GLU A 22 -2.77 -14.25 11.04
N MET A 23 -1.58 -13.72 10.71
CA MET A 23 -0.95 -12.62 11.46
C MET A 23 -1.78 -11.34 11.48
N ILE A 24 -2.53 -11.03 10.41
CA ILE A 24 -3.43 -9.88 10.40
C ILE A 24 -4.58 -10.10 11.40
N PHE A 25 -5.18 -11.28 11.40
CA PHE A 25 -6.32 -11.58 12.27
C PHE A 25 -5.93 -11.83 13.74
N GLU A 26 -4.68 -12.21 14.02
CA GLU A 26 -4.13 -12.31 15.37
C GLU A 26 -4.09 -10.97 16.13
N ASN A 27 -4.13 -9.83 15.44
CA ASN A 27 -4.16 -8.52 16.09
C ASN A 27 -5.45 -8.21 16.86
N ASP A 28 -6.46 -9.07 16.80
CA ASP A 28 -7.78 -8.91 17.44
C ASP A 28 -8.47 -7.55 17.15
N LEU A 29 -8.17 -6.96 15.99
CA LEU A 29 -8.81 -5.75 15.51
C LEU A 29 -10.13 -6.07 14.79
N PRO A 30 -11.15 -5.20 14.88
CA PRO A 30 -12.40 -5.35 14.14
C PRO A 30 -12.22 -4.93 12.67
N LEU A 31 -11.41 -5.70 11.93
CA LEU A 31 -11.06 -5.45 10.55
C LEU A 31 -11.48 -6.60 9.62
N ASP A 32 -11.54 -6.28 8.35
CA ASP A 32 -11.73 -7.23 7.26
C ASP A 32 -10.51 -7.18 6.31
N VAL A 33 -10.29 -8.27 5.58
CA VAL A 33 -9.21 -8.38 4.59
C VAL A 33 -9.81 -8.63 3.21
N LEU A 34 -9.37 -7.87 2.22
CA LEU A 34 -9.64 -8.10 0.80
C LEU A 34 -8.35 -8.52 0.11
N VAL A 35 -8.30 -9.75 -0.35
CA VAL A 35 -7.26 -10.21 -1.27
C VAL A 35 -7.69 -9.89 -2.69
N VAL A 36 -6.83 -9.19 -3.45
CA VAL A 36 -7.05 -8.91 -4.88
C VAL A 36 -6.03 -9.71 -5.67
N ASP A 37 -6.46 -10.82 -6.27
CA ASP A 37 -5.58 -11.76 -6.96
C ASP A 37 -5.57 -11.55 -8.48
N ASP A 38 -4.39 -11.43 -9.06
CA ASP A 38 -4.15 -11.22 -10.48
C ASP A 38 -3.97 -12.54 -11.25
N GLN A 39 -4.89 -13.49 -11.07
CA GLN A 39 -4.83 -14.84 -11.66
C GLN A 39 -3.51 -15.54 -11.37
N SER A 40 -3.15 -15.66 -10.10
CA SER A 40 -1.96 -16.37 -9.68
C SER A 40 -1.96 -17.82 -10.16
N PRO A 41 -1.00 -18.24 -11.03
CA PRO A 41 -0.94 -19.62 -11.51
C PRO A 41 -0.47 -20.63 -10.47
N ASP A 42 0.12 -20.18 -9.34
CA ASP A 42 0.64 -21.00 -8.27
C ASP A 42 -0.42 -21.56 -7.30
N GLY A 43 -1.70 -21.17 -7.48
CA GLY A 43 -2.78 -21.60 -6.59
C GLY A 43 -3.07 -20.68 -5.41
N THR A 44 -2.47 -19.48 -5.36
CA THR A 44 -2.72 -18.47 -4.31
C THR A 44 -4.22 -18.25 -4.06
N ALA A 45 -5.02 -17.99 -5.11
CA ALA A 45 -6.46 -17.77 -4.99
C ALA A 45 -7.18 -18.98 -4.35
N ASN A 46 -6.83 -20.20 -4.77
CA ASN A 46 -7.42 -21.43 -4.19
C ASN A 46 -7.09 -21.57 -2.70
N ARG A 47 -5.88 -21.17 -2.30
CA ARG A 47 -5.49 -21.16 -0.88
C ARG A 47 -6.32 -20.15 -0.08
N VAL A 48 -6.52 -18.95 -0.61
CA VAL A 48 -7.38 -17.94 0.02
C VAL A 48 -8.81 -18.44 0.19
N ILE A 49 -9.40 -19.11 -0.82
CA ILE A 49 -10.75 -19.71 -0.72
C ILE A 49 -10.83 -20.72 0.43
N GLN A 50 -9.77 -21.50 0.67
CA GLN A 50 -9.73 -22.43 1.81
C GLN A 50 -9.72 -21.69 3.14
N ILE A 51 -8.90 -20.63 3.25
CA ILE A 51 -8.75 -19.81 4.47
C ILE A 51 -10.04 -19.03 4.77
N MET A 52 -10.81 -18.61 3.76
CA MET A 52 -12.11 -17.94 3.95
C MET A 52 -13.09 -18.73 4.79
N LYS A 53 -12.97 -20.07 4.84
CA LYS A 53 -13.80 -20.93 5.70
C LYS A 53 -13.52 -20.71 7.19
N THR A 54 -12.27 -20.35 7.53
CA THR A 54 -11.86 -20.04 8.91
C THR A 54 -12.27 -18.62 9.32
N PHE A 55 -12.31 -17.67 8.35
CA PHE A 55 -12.66 -16.29 8.61
C PHE A 55 -13.90 -15.83 7.82
N PRO A 56 -15.07 -16.46 8.04
CA PRO A 56 -16.27 -16.16 7.27
C PRO A 56 -16.71 -14.69 7.46
N LYS A 57 -17.07 -14.04 6.36
CA LYS A 57 -17.49 -12.62 6.33
C LYS A 57 -16.44 -11.62 6.84
N ARG A 58 -15.18 -12.05 6.91
CA ARG A 58 -14.05 -11.19 7.27
C ARG A 58 -12.93 -11.21 6.23
N LEU A 59 -12.79 -12.32 5.51
CA LEU A 59 -11.84 -12.47 4.42
C LEU A 59 -12.61 -12.54 3.12
N PHE A 60 -12.22 -11.68 2.17
CA PHE A 60 -12.81 -11.58 0.84
C PHE A 60 -11.74 -11.81 -0.23
N LEU A 61 -12.14 -12.39 -1.34
CA LEU A 61 -11.29 -12.60 -2.51
C LEU A 61 -11.96 -12.00 -3.74
N GLU A 62 -11.22 -11.18 -4.45
CA GLU A 62 -11.58 -10.70 -5.79
C GLU A 62 -10.47 -11.12 -6.76
N SER A 63 -10.85 -11.85 -7.81
CA SER A 63 -9.92 -12.28 -8.85
C SER A 63 -10.09 -11.40 -10.09
N ARG A 64 -8.97 -10.84 -10.58
CA ARG A 64 -8.98 -10.01 -11.80
C ARG A 64 -8.51 -10.84 -12.99
N ALA A 65 -9.01 -10.51 -14.19
CA ALA A 65 -8.72 -11.28 -15.40
C ALA A 65 -7.25 -11.20 -15.85
N ASP A 66 -6.53 -10.10 -15.53
CA ASP A 66 -5.18 -9.84 -16.00
C ASP A 66 -4.32 -9.14 -14.94
N LYS A 67 -3.00 -9.43 -14.96
CA LYS A 67 -2.01 -8.69 -14.21
C LYS A 67 -1.72 -7.35 -14.89
N LYS A 68 -2.27 -6.26 -14.31
CA LYS A 68 -2.13 -4.88 -14.85
C LYS A 68 -1.22 -3.98 -14.00
N GLY A 69 -0.51 -4.55 -13.05
CA GLY A 69 0.38 -3.83 -12.12
C GLY A 69 -0.24 -3.56 -10.76
N LEU A 70 0.62 -3.34 -9.76
CA LEU A 70 0.27 -3.22 -8.35
C LEU A 70 -0.74 -2.10 -8.07
N GLY A 71 -0.50 -0.92 -8.65
CA GLY A 71 -1.37 0.24 -8.47
C GLY A 71 -2.79 -0.02 -8.93
N THR A 72 -2.98 -0.74 -10.04
CA THR A 72 -4.33 -1.06 -10.53
C THR A 72 -5.06 -2.06 -9.63
N ALA A 73 -4.33 -2.92 -8.90
CA ALA A 73 -4.92 -3.81 -7.90
C ALA A 73 -5.42 -3.04 -6.69
N TYR A 74 -4.62 -2.08 -6.20
CA TYR A 74 -5.05 -1.19 -5.12
C TYR A 74 -6.24 -0.31 -5.53
N ILE A 75 -6.24 0.28 -6.73
CA ILE A 75 -7.38 1.07 -7.24
C ILE A 75 -8.67 0.21 -7.28
N TYR A 76 -8.56 -1.04 -7.73
CA TYR A 76 -9.69 -1.97 -7.71
C TYR A 76 -10.20 -2.18 -6.25
N GLY A 77 -9.29 -2.47 -5.34
CA GLY A 77 -9.60 -2.64 -3.91
C GLY A 77 -10.20 -1.40 -3.27
N PHE A 78 -9.70 -0.19 -3.58
CA PHE A 78 -10.28 1.06 -3.11
C PHE A 78 -11.70 1.26 -3.60
N LYS A 79 -11.97 1.04 -4.88
CA LYS A 79 -13.34 1.12 -5.43
C LYS A 79 -14.26 0.08 -4.81
N TRP A 80 -13.76 -1.11 -4.50
CA TRP A 80 -14.50 -2.14 -3.78
C TRP A 80 -14.83 -1.69 -2.35
N ALA A 81 -13.88 -1.08 -1.65
CA ALA A 81 -14.06 -0.53 -0.30
C ALA A 81 -15.07 0.63 -0.28
N LEU A 82 -14.96 1.56 -1.24
CA LEU A 82 -15.83 2.75 -1.33
C LEU A 82 -17.30 2.41 -1.66
N ARG A 83 -17.58 1.23 -2.20
CA ARG A 83 -18.96 0.72 -2.37
C ARG A 83 -19.53 0.09 -1.10
N ARG A 84 -18.77 0.09 0.00
CA ARG A 84 -19.12 -0.48 1.31
C ARG A 84 -18.83 0.53 2.42
N ASP A 85 -19.20 0.24 3.65
CA ASP A 85 -19.13 1.19 4.78
C ASP A 85 -17.78 1.15 5.53
N TYR A 86 -16.67 0.94 4.81
CA TYR A 86 -15.33 1.04 5.43
C TYR A 86 -14.92 2.50 5.60
N GLU A 87 -14.45 2.85 6.78
CA GLU A 87 -13.95 4.18 7.11
C GLU A 87 -12.43 4.27 7.00
N TYR A 88 -11.74 3.18 7.33
CA TYR A 88 -10.27 3.09 7.27
C TYR A 88 -9.88 2.01 6.28
N ILE A 89 -9.04 2.37 5.32
CA ILE A 89 -8.61 1.47 4.26
C ILE A 89 -7.08 1.44 4.23
N PHE A 90 -6.49 0.25 4.32
CA PHE A 90 -5.06 0.04 4.32
C PHE A 90 -4.59 -0.68 3.07
N GLU A 91 -3.42 -0.30 2.60
CA GLU A 91 -2.60 -1.04 1.65
C GLU A 91 -1.57 -1.88 2.41
N MET A 92 -1.40 -3.15 2.05
CA MET A 92 -0.37 -4.02 2.63
C MET A 92 0.10 -5.04 1.58
N ASP A 93 1.43 -5.20 1.43
CA ASP A 93 2.00 -6.21 0.53
C ASP A 93 1.87 -7.62 1.11
N ALA A 94 1.76 -8.63 0.22
CA ALA A 94 1.56 -10.04 0.62
C ALA A 94 2.83 -10.76 1.06
N ASP A 95 4.02 -10.15 0.94
CA ASP A 95 5.33 -10.83 1.05
C ASP A 95 5.95 -10.82 2.46
N LEU A 96 5.16 -10.51 3.48
CA LEU A 96 5.55 -10.42 4.89
C LEU A 96 6.60 -9.34 5.19
N SER A 97 6.84 -8.41 4.27
CA SER A 97 7.76 -7.29 4.51
C SER A 97 7.19 -6.21 5.45
N HIS A 98 5.87 -6.14 5.54
CA HIS A 98 5.13 -5.29 6.46
C HIS A 98 4.67 -6.12 7.68
N ASN A 99 5.05 -5.70 8.88
CA ASN A 99 4.58 -6.36 10.10
C ASN A 99 3.12 -5.97 10.38
N PRO A 100 2.15 -6.93 10.40
CA PRO A 100 0.75 -6.62 10.67
C PRO A 100 0.49 -5.98 12.04
N LYS A 101 1.36 -6.13 13.02
CA LYS A 101 1.25 -5.46 14.34
C LYS A 101 1.29 -3.95 14.24
N GLU A 102 1.88 -3.39 13.19
CA GLU A 102 1.90 -1.95 12.95
C GLU A 102 0.53 -1.39 12.54
N LEU A 103 -0.44 -2.24 12.16
CA LEU A 103 -1.83 -1.82 11.92
C LEU A 103 -2.45 -1.17 13.16
N ILE A 104 -2.12 -1.64 14.36
CA ILE A 104 -2.67 -1.12 15.63
C ILE A 104 -2.32 0.36 15.82
N PRO A 105 -1.03 0.76 15.88
CA PRO A 105 -0.68 2.17 16.05
C PRO A 105 -1.05 3.02 14.84
N MET A 106 -0.99 2.49 13.61
CA MET A 106 -1.37 3.22 12.41
C MET A 106 -2.88 3.51 12.38
N LEU A 107 -3.72 2.54 12.76
CA LEU A 107 -5.17 2.74 12.89
C LEU A 107 -5.50 3.76 13.98
N SER A 108 -4.81 3.69 15.12
CA SER A 108 -4.97 4.68 16.19
C SER A 108 -4.65 6.10 15.71
N LEU A 109 -3.63 6.30 14.88
CA LEU A 109 -3.32 7.59 14.27
C LEU A 109 -4.46 8.09 13.37
N LEU A 110 -5.04 7.20 12.54
CA LEU A 110 -6.18 7.54 11.67
C LEU A 110 -7.44 7.89 12.49
N GLN A 111 -7.64 7.25 13.62
CA GLN A 111 -8.76 7.56 14.52
C GLN A 111 -8.59 8.92 15.23
N ASN A 112 -7.34 9.43 15.33
CA ASN A 112 -6.99 10.66 16.04
C ASN A 112 -6.43 11.73 15.08
N ASP A 113 -7.29 12.47 14.39
CA ASP A 113 -6.91 13.67 13.61
C ASP A 113 -5.77 13.46 12.59
N THR A 114 -5.74 12.31 11.92
CA THR A 114 -4.84 12.03 10.79
C THR A 114 -5.68 11.48 9.63
N ASP A 115 -5.47 12.00 8.43
CA ASP A 115 -6.24 11.56 7.26
C ASP A 115 -5.55 10.43 6.50
N LEU A 116 -4.21 10.44 6.49
CA LEU A 116 -3.38 9.45 5.82
C LEU A 116 -2.16 9.12 6.67
N VAL A 117 -1.94 7.84 6.97
CA VAL A 117 -0.77 7.35 7.71
C VAL A 117 0.13 6.51 6.80
N ILE A 118 1.43 6.74 6.89
CA ILE A 118 2.45 6.07 6.08
C ILE A 118 3.37 5.28 7.00
N GLY A 119 3.48 3.97 6.81
CA GLY A 119 4.52 3.15 7.44
C GLY A 119 5.88 3.48 6.84
N SER A 120 6.66 4.30 7.53
CA SER A 120 7.88 4.91 7.03
C SER A 120 9.13 4.19 7.52
N ARG A 121 10.02 3.85 6.58
CA ARG A 121 11.35 3.27 6.84
C ARG A 121 12.37 4.33 7.25
N TYR A 122 12.08 5.62 7.03
CA TYR A 122 13.09 6.69 7.06
C TYR A 122 12.81 7.82 8.05
N ILE A 123 11.73 7.79 8.82
CA ILE A 123 11.41 8.89 9.74
C ILE A 123 12.29 8.89 10.99
N LYS A 124 12.68 7.72 11.50
CA LYS A 124 13.57 7.54 12.66
C LYS A 124 14.83 6.76 12.26
N GLY A 125 15.60 7.29 11.30
CA GLY A 125 16.77 6.60 10.77
C GLY A 125 16.42 5.72 9.54
N VAL A 126 17.20 4.67 9.29
CA VAL A 126 16.99 3.70 8.21
C VAL A 126 16.63 2.36 8.82
N ASN A 127 15.35 2.02 8.75
CA ASN A 127 14.78 0.85 9.42
C ASN A 127 14.43 -0.24 8.39
N VAL A 128 15.47 -0.80 7.77
CA VAL A 128 15.35 -1.92 6.82
C VAL A 128 16.25 -3.08 7.25
N VAL A 129 15.74 -4.30 7.13
CA VAL A 129 16.45 -5.52 7.51
C VAL A 129 16.71 -6.36 6.27
N ASN A 130 17.95 -6.87 6.14
CA ASN A 130 18.39 -7.75 5.05
C ASN A 130 18.30 -7.14 3.64
N TRP A 131 18.46 -5.81 3.50
CA TRP A 131 18.60 -5.18 2.19
C TRP A 131 20.07 -4.97 1.81
N PRO A 132 20.46 -5.19 0.55
CA PRO A 132 21.74 -4.73 0.04
C PRO A 132 21.85 -3.21 0.18
N LEU A 133 23.03 -2.68 0.53
CA LEU A 133 23.27 -1.25 0.71
C LEU A 133 22.86 -0.43 -0.53
N SER A 134 23.11 -0.95 -1.73
CA SER A 134 22.70 -0.29 -2.99
C SER A 134 21.20 -0.07 -3.07
N ARG A 135 20.38 -1.03 -2.61
CA ARG A 135 18.92 -0.90 -2.57
C ARG A 135 18.47 0.12 -1.52
N VAL A 136 19.13 0.15 -0.36
CA VAL A 136 18.88 1.15 0.70
C VAL A 136 19.12 2.55 0.15
N LEU A 137 20.30 2.79 -0.44
CA LEU A 137 20.68 4.08 -1.00
C LEU A 137 19.73 4.51 -2.13
N LEU A 138 19.41 3.61 -3.07
CA LEU A 138 18.48 3.89 -4.16
C LEU A 138 17.11 4.32 -3.62
N SER A 139 16.54 3.58 -2.67
CA SER A 139 15.22 3.88 -2.09
C SER A 139 15.22 5.19 -1.29
N TYR A 140 16.27 5.44 -0.51
CA TYR A 140 16.43 6.67 0.25
C TYR A 140 16.54 7.89 -0.67
N PHE A 141 17.45 7.84 -1.64
CA PHE A 141 17.65 8.95 -2.59
C PHE A 141 16.44 9.16 -3.51
N ALA A 142 15.69 8.10 -3.86
CA ALA A 142 14.43 8.25 -4.57
C ALA A 142 13.43 9.10 -3.75
N SER A 143 13.31 8.86 -2.45
CA SER A 143 12.44 9.67 -1.59
C SER A 143 12.94 11.11 -1.41
N VAL A 144 14.28 11.32 -1.35
CA VAL A 144 14.87 12.67 -1.34
C VAL A 144 14.53 13.42 -2.64
N TYR A 145 14.69 12.75 -3.79
CA TYR A 145 14.35 13.30 -5.11
C TYR A 145 12.88 13.72 -5.19
N VAL A 146 11.96 12.83 -4.78
CA VAL A 146 10.52 13.13 -4.75
C VAL A 146 10.24 14.38 -3.91
N ARG A 147 10.83 14.46 -2.72
CA ARG A 147 10.63 15.60 -1.82
C ARG A 147 11.16 16.91 -2.42
N LEU A 148 12.32 16.89 -3.05
CA LEU A 148 12.90 18.08 -3.70
C LEU A 148 12.04 18.57 -4.87
N ILE A 149 11.58 17.66 -5.72
CA ILE A 149 10.79 18.03 -6.91
C ILE A 149 9.38 18.45 -6.55
N THR A 150 8.70 17.72 -5.69
CA THR A 150 7.29 17.94 -5.37
C THR A 150 7.05 18.97 -4.26
N GLY A 151 8.01 19.13 -3.34
CA GLY A 151 7.86 19.90 -2.12
C GLY A 151 7.01 19.20 -1.04
N MET A 152 6.61 17.93 -1.25
CA MET A 152 5.85 17.14 -0.28
C MET A 152 6.74 16.77 0.93
N PRO A 153 6.35 17.06 2.18
CA PRO A 153 7.21 16.90 3.36
C PRO A 153 7.23 15.46 3.90
N ILE A 154 7.25 14.46 3.01
CA ILE A 154 7.26 13.03 3.36
C ILE A 154 8.64 12.45 3.15
N LYS A 155 9.17 11.76 4.18
CA LYS A 155 10.51 11.15 4.13
C LYS A 155 10.53 9.83 3.38
N ASP A 156 9.42 9.07 3.40
CA ASP A 156 9.27 7.80 2.69
C ASP A 156 8.12 7.85 1.68
N SER A 157 8.36 8.52 0.57
CA SER A 157 7.35 8.70 -0.48
C SER A 157 6.99 7.41 -1.23
N THR A 158 7.87 6.42 -1.23
CA THR A 158 7.70 5.14 -1.93
C THR A 158 7.17 4.01 -1.05
N ALA A 159 6.86 4.28 0.22
CA ALA A 159 6.29 3.29 1.13
C ALA A 159 4.97 2.74 0.59
N GLY A 160 4.78 1.40 0.65
CA GLY A 160 3.57 0.71 0.22
C GLY A 160 2.63 0.32 1.36
N PHE A 161 3.04 0.52 2.62
CA PHE A 161 2.19 0.32 3.78
C PHE A 161 1.53 1.65 4.16
N VAL A 162 0.30 1.85 3.74
CA VAL A 162 -0.39 3.14 3.88
C VAL A 162 -1.81 2.91 4.35
N GLY A 163 -2.26 3.73 5.29
CA GLY A 163 -3.64 3.77 5.74
C GLY A 163 -4.31 5.08 5.36
N TYR A 164 -5.54 5.01 4.92
CA TYR A 164 -6.35 6.16 4.51
C TYR A 164 -7.65 6.23 5.30
N ARG A 165 -8.09 7.42 5.66
CA ARG A 165 -9.50 7.66 5.90
C ARG A 165 -10.26 7.64 4.58
N ARG A 166 -11.49 7.20 4.61
CA ARG A 166 -12.40 7.11 3.46
C ARG A 166 -12.48 8.41 2.65
N ASN A 167 -12.63 9.55 3.32
CA ASN A 167 -12.75 10.86 2.68
C ASN A 167 -11.54 11.23 1.80
N VAL A 168 -10.34 10.74 2.12
CA VAL A 168 -9.15 10.92 1.29
C VAL A 168 -9.34 10.25 -0.07
N LEU A 169 -9.75 8.97 -0.07
CA LEU A 169 -9.94 8.20 -1.30
C LEU A 169 -11.14 8.71 -2.12
N GLU A 170 -12.21 9.15 -1.47
CA GLU A 170 -13.37 9.76 -2.13
C GLU A 170 -13.03 11.10 -2.80
N SER A 171 -12.07 11.82 -2.25
CA SER A 171 -11.63 13.10 -2.81
C SER A 171 -10.78 12.96 -4.08
N ILE A 172 -10.20 11.79 -4.33
CA ILE A 172 -9.31 11.53 -5.45
C ILE A 172 -10.08 10.81 -6.55
N ASP A 173 -10.05 11.34 -7.77
CA ASP A 173 -10.53 10.60 -8.93
C ASP A 173 -9.59 9.40 -9.20
N LEU A 174 -10.02 8.23 -8.71
CA LEU A 174 -9.26 6.99 -8.81
C LEU A 174 -9.10 6.49 -10.24
N ASP A 175 -10.00 6.86 -11.16
CA ASP A 175 -9.91 6.52 -12.57
C ASP A 175 -8.83 7.33 -13.30
N GLN A 176 -8.43 8.47 -12.74
CA GLN A 176 -7.37 9.32 -13.24
C GLN A 176 -6.03 9.14 -12.51
N VAL A 177 -5.85 8.09 -11.77
CA VAL A 177 -4.53 7.67 -11.28
C VAL A 177 -3.77 7.02 -12.42
N LYS A 178 -2.61 7.57 -12.76
CA LYS A 178 -1.90 7.22 -14.01
C LYS A 178 -0.86 6.12 -13.84
N PHE A 179 -0.20 6.10 -12.69
CA PHE A 179 0.94 5.22 -12.47
C PHE A 179 0.52 3.89 -11.86
N VAL A 180 1.24 2.83 -12.22
CA VAL A 180 0.92 1.46 -11.81
C VAL A 180 2.01 0.81 -10.96
N GLY A 181 3.24 1.36 -10.98
CA GLY A 181 4.39 0.90 -10.20
C GLY A 181 4.60 1.71 -8.91
N TYR A 182 5.85 2.00 -8.55
CA TYR A 182 6.18 2.83 -7.37
C TYR A 182 5.66 4.27 -7.46
N ALA A 183 5.55 4.80 -8.68
CA ALA A 183 5.00 6.13 -8.89
C ALA A 183 3.53 6.24 -8.47
N PHE A 184 2.77 5.15 -8.47
CA PHE A 184 1.42 5.07 -7.90
C PHE A 184 1.38 5.54 -6.45
N GLN A 185 2.29 5.02 -5.61
CA GLN A 185 2.38 5.37 -4.19
C GLN A 185 2.72 6.85 -3.99
N ILE A 186 3.57 7.39 -4.85
CA ILE A 186 3.94 8.80 -4.83
C ILE A 186 2.75 9.66 -5.27
N GLU A 187 2.05 9.26 -6.32
CA GLU A 187 0.90 9.98 -6.87
C GLU A 187 -0.22 10.15 -5.86
N LEU A 188 -0.63 9.07 -5.17
CA LEU A 188 -1.70 9.13 -4.17
C LEU A 188 -1.34 10.03 -2.99
N LYS A 189 -0.15 9.88 -2.42
CA LYS A 189 0.32 10.76 -1.33
C LYS A 189 0.39 12.21 -1.76
N TYR A 190 0.88 12.46 -2.98
CA TYR A 190 0.99 13.83 -3.51
C TYR A 190 -0.37 14.47 -3.73
N LYS A 191 -1.33 13.74 -4.35
CA LYS A 191 -2.72 14.22 -4.52
C LYS A 191 -3.37 14.52 -3.16
N SER A 192 -3.22 13.63 -2.18
CA SER A 192 -3.73 13.83 -0.81
C SER A 192 -3.13 15.09 -0.17
N TRP A 193 -1.81 15.28 -0.27
CA TRP A 193 -1.14 16.46 0.26
C TRP A 193 -1.58 17.76 -0.42
N LEU A 194 -1.77 17.76 -1.73
CA LEU A 194 -2.25 18.94 -2.48
C LEU A 194 -3.68 19.34 -2.07
N LYS A 195 -4.50 18.38 -1.68
CA LYS A 195 -5.86 18.58 -1.17
C LYS A 195 -5.89 18.95 0.32
N LYS A 196 -4.70 19.18 0.95
CA LYS A 196 -4.54 19.63 2.33
C LYS A 196 -4.92 18.60 3.39
N PHE A 197 -5.00 17.33 3.05
CA PHE A 197 -5.12 16.27 4.04
C PHE A 197 -3.88 16.19 4.93
N LYS A 198 -4.10 15.79 6.19
CA LYS A 198 -3.04 15.63 7.18
C LYS A 198 -2.37 14.27 7.01
N LEU A 199 -1.13 14.29 6.49
CA LEU A 199 -0.30 13.11 6.29
C LEU A 199 0.66 12.95 7.48
N VAL A 200 0.72 11.75 8.07
CA VAL A 200 1.64 11.42 9.17
C VAL A 200 2.44 10.18 8.82
N GLU A 201 3.74 10.20 9.14
CA GLU A 201 4.61 9.03 9.02
C GLU A 201 4.76 8.32 10.36
N HIS A 202 4.46 7.02 10.38
CA HIS A 202 4.69 6.12 11.50
C HIS A 202 5.96 5.29 11.22
N PRO A 203 6.94 5.24 12.14
CA PRO A 203 8.17 4.46 11.92
C PRO A 203 7.87 2.96 11.94
N ILE A 204 8.26 2.26 10.89
CA ILE A 204 8.16 0.79 10.82
C ILE A 204 9.53 0.17 10.56
N ILE A 205 9.69 -1.09 10.92
CA ILE A 205 10.82 -1.93 10.47
C ILE A 205 10.34 -2.69 9.24
N PHE A 206 11.01 -2.47 8.12
CA PHE A 206 10.75 -3.18 6.87
C PHE A 206 11.73 -4.35 6.73
N THR A 207 11.22 -5.56 6.72
CA THR A 207 12.03 -6.77 6.52
C THR A 207 12.02 -7.16 5.04
N ASN A 208 13.19 -7.60 4.52
CA ASN A 208 13.17 -8.16 3.16
C ASN A 208 12.24 -9.37 3.13
N ARG A 209 11.55 -9.54 1.98
CA ARG A 209 10.61 -10.66 1.81
C ARG A 209 11.22 -11.99 2.27
N ALA A 210 10.41 -12.80 2.97
CA ALA A 210 10.87 -14.09 3.48
C ALA A 210 11.03 -15.11 2.35
N LYS A 211 10.13 -15.10 1.37
CA LYS A 211 10.07 -16.04 0.24
C LYS A 211 9.66 -15.33 -1.05
N GLY A 212 9.94 -15.96 -2.20
CA GLY A 212 9.57 -15.43 -3.52
C GLY A 212 10.62 -14.51 -4.15
N LYS A 213 10.40 -14.11 -5.42
CA LYS A 213 11.31 -13.26 -6.21
C LYS A 213 10.82 -11.82 -6.30
N SER A 214 11.75 -10.86 -6.21
CA SER A 214 11.43 -9.45 -6.43
C SER A 214 10.93 -9.22 -7.85
N LYS A 215 9.80 -8.53 -7.98
CA LYS A 215 9.16 -8.15 -9.27
C LYS A 215 9.65 -6.79 -9.77
N MET A 216 10.67 -6.18 -9.12
CA MET A 216 11.31 -4.94 -9.56
C MET A 216 12.05 -5.11 -10.87
N ASN A 217 11.82 -4.19 -11.80
CA ASN A 217 12.59 -4.08 -13.05
C ASN A 217 13.00 -2.61 -13.31
N GLY A 218 13.90 -2.38 -14.26
CA GLY A 218 14.39 -1.04 -14.55
C GLY A 218 13.32 -0.06 -15.06
N SER A 219 12.27 -0.53 -15.72
CA SER A 219 11.19 0.32 -16.23
C SER A 219 10.43 1.04 -15.12
N ILE A 220 10.28 0.40 -13.95
CA ILE A 220 9.61 0.98 -12.77
C ILE A 220 10.39 2.17 -12.22
N ILE A 221 11.72 2.15 -12.28
CA ILE A 221 12.58 3.26 -11.83
C ILE A 221 12.40 4.46 -12.76
N TRP A 222 12.40 4.23 -14.08
CA TRP A 222 12.17 5.28 -15.06
C TRP A 222 10.77 5.87 -14.96
N GLU A 223 9.75 5.02 -14.76
CA GLU A 223 8.38 5.48 -14.50
C GLU A 223 8.33 6.42 -13.29
N ALA A 224 9.01 6.08 -12.20
CA ALA A 224 9.04 6.91 -11.00
C ALA A 224 9.75 8.26 -11.25
N LEU A 225 10.90 8.28 -11.94
CA LEU A 225 11.64 9.50 -12.23
C LEU A 225 10.82 10.49 -13.08
N PHE A 226 10.30 10.04 -14.22
CA PHE A 226 9.49 10.89 -15.10
C PHE A 226 8.11 11.18 -14.51
N GLY A 227 7.53 10.22 -13.79
CA GLY A 227 6.26 10.40 -13.12
C GLY A 227 6.27 11.52 -12.10
N VAL A 228 7.34 11.66 -11.31
CA VAL A 228 7.48 12.73 -10.33
C VAL A 228 7.55 14.10 -11.00
N LEU A 229 8.29 14.23 -12.12
CA LEU A 229 8.32 15.47 -12.90
C LEU A 229 6.95 15.81 -13.47
N PHE A 230 6.25 14.79 -14.03
CA PHE A 230 4.90 14.95 -14.51
C PHE A 230 3.95 15.44 -13.41
N LEU A 231 3.96 14.84 -12.24
CA LEU A 231 3.15 15.25 -11.10
C LEU A 231 3.39 16.73 -10.71
N ARG A 232 4.65 17.18 -10.75
CA ARG A 232 5.01 18.55 -10.45
C ARG A 232 4.48 19.54 -11.49
N ILE A 233 4.61 19.22 -12.78
CA ILE A 233 4.17 20.07 -13.90
C ILE A 233 2.63 20.19 -13.89
N TYR A 234 1.93 19.09 -13.72
CA TYR A 234 0.47 19.05 -13.76
C TYR A 234 -0.20 19.27 -12.40
N LYS A 235 0.53 19.81 -11.43
CA LYS A 235 0.04 20.09 -10.06
C LYS A 235 -1.33 20.76 -10.00
N ARG A 236 -1.63 21.68 -10.94
CA ARG A 236 -2.92 22.42 -10.97
C ARG A 236 -4.12 21.51 -11.26
N ARG A 237 -3.93 20.38 -11.93
CA ARG A 237 -5.01 19.41 -12.23
C ARG A 237 -5.39 18.54 -11.03
N PHE A 238 -4.56 18.51 -9.99
CA PHE A 238 -4.73 17.66 -8.81
C PHE A 238 -5.23 18.42 -7.57
N ARG A 239 -5.39 19.72 -7.68
CA ARG A 239 -5.98 20.59 -6.66
C ARG A 239 -7.50 20.65 -6.86
#